data_ebcad9a796cce7c5b36b7aac2ce9475e
#
_entry.id   ebcad9a796cce7c5b36b7aac2ce9475e
#
_cell.length_a   1.000
_cell.length_b   1.000
_cell.length_c   1.000
_cell.angle_alpha   90.00
_cell.angle_beta   90.00
_cell.angle_gamma   90.00
#
_symmetry.space_group_name_H-M   'P 1'
#
loop_
_entity.id
_entity.type
_entity.pdbx_description
1 polymer ?
#
loop_
_entity_poly.entity_id
_entity_poly.type
_entity_poly.pdbx_seq_one_letter_code
_entity_poly.pdbx_strand_id
1 'polypeptide(L)'
;MRLMIITAALVTSSLMTTMAMATEYFTVDRNHTYAHFGIDHMGFSTLYGRFDSTTGSIVIDRENNNGHVDIKIAAVSISTGHTKRDNHLRSPDFLNVMEYPDISYQSRNLTLIGEDKAKVEGDLTLLGVTKAVTLDVHRIRCGANPMNKKHTCGFEATASIKRSDFGSQYGRPNIGDNMTLWFEVEATRD
;
A
#
# COMPACT_ATOMS: atom_id res chain seq x y z
N MET A 1 15.31 21.71 -77.62
CA MET A 1 14.17 21.78 -76.66
C MET A 1 14.46 20.74 -75.59
N ARG A 2 15.01 21.19 -74.41
CA ARG A 2 15.37 20.28 -73.27
C ARG A 2 14.22 20.31 -72.25
N LEU A 3 13.60 19.14 -72.08
CA LEU A 3 12.53 18.93 -71.08
C LEU A 3 13.12 18.77 -69.73
N MET A 4 12.84 19.67 -68.78
CA MET A 4 13.23 19.62 -67.38
C MET A 4 12.16 18.86 -66.58
N ILE A 5 12.48 17.67 -66.08
CA ILE A 5 11.60 16.88 -65.16
C ILE A 5 11.90 17.33 -63.76
N ILE A 6 10.91 18.00 -63.13
CA ILE A 6 10.97 18.36 -61.70
C ILE A 6 10.37 17.22 -60.92
N THR A 7 11.22 16.48 -60.19
CA THR A 7 10.80 15.44 -59.21
C THR A 7 10.44 16.12 -57.90
N ALA A 8 9.17 16.16 -57.57
CA ALA A 8 8.70 16.60 -56.25
C ALA A 8 8.86 15.45 -55.24
N ALA A 9 9.74 15.63 -54.26
CA ALA A 9 9.89 14.71 -53.15
C ALA A 9 8.79 14.98 -52.10
N LEU A 10 7.88 14.03 -51.92
CA LEU A 10 6.87 14.05 -50.85
C LEU A 10 7.54 13.67 -49.52
N VAL A 11 7.73 14.61 -48.65
CA VAL A 11 8.18 14.37 -47.27
C VAL A 11 6.97 14.00 -46.43
N THR A 12 6.78 12.70 -46.16
CA THR A 12 5.78 12.21 -45.23
C THR A 12 6.28 12.39 -43.82
N SER A 13 5.77 13.41 -43.12
CA SER A 13 6.00 13.63 -41.70
C SER A 13 5.15 12.64 -40.89
N SER A 14 5.79 11.60 -40.31
CA SER A 14 5.16 10.68 -39.36
C SER A 14 4.94 11.42 -38.04
N LEU A 15 3.70 11.81 -37.73
CA LEU A 15 3.31 12.20 -36.39
C LEU A 15 3.38 10.97 -35.46
N MET A 16 4.41 10.89 -34.66
CA MET A 16 4.42 9.96 -33.49
C MET A 16 3.43 10.52 -32.46
N THR A 17 2.25 9.96 -32.39
CA THR A 17 1.31 10.17 -31.30
C THR A 17 1.90 9.49 -30.04
N THR A 18 2.48 10.27 -29.12
CA THR A 18 2.75 9.80 -27.76
C THR A 18 1.41 9.53 -27.10
N MET A 19 1.11 8.24 -26.83
CA MET A 19 -0.04 7.90 -25.99
C MET A 19 0.30 8.35 -24.58
N ALA A 20 -0.32 9.42 -24.11
CA ALA A 20 -0.30 9.82 -22.71
C ALA A 20 -0.90 8.66 -21.88
N MET A 21 -0.17 8.16 -20.89
CA MET A 21 -0.70 7.15 -19.97
C MET A 21 -1.63 7.88 -19.00
N ALA A 22 -2.92 7.57 -19.11
CA ALA A 22 -3.92 8.16 -18.22
C ALA A 22 -3.68 7.75 -16.75
N THR A 23 -4.02 8.65 -15.81
CA THR A 23 -4.06 8.33 -14.37
C THR A 23 -4.98 7.14 -14.13
N GLU A 24 -4.51 6.16 -13.38
CA GLU A 24 -5.22 4.93 -13.08
C GLU A 24 -5.77 4.97 -11.64
N TYR A 25 -7.03 4.61 -11.47
CA TYR A 25 -7.73 4.55 -10.18
C TYR A 25 -8.02 3.09 -9.86
N PHE A 26 -7.73 2.69 -8.61
CA PHE A 26 -7.90 1.34 -8.14
C PHE A 26 -8.65 1.31 -6.81
N THR A 27 -9.61 0.39 -6.72
CA THR A 27 -10.29 0.05 -5.47
C THR A 27 -9.65 -1.22 -4.88
N VAL A 28 -9.29 -1.16 -3.60
CA VAL A 28 -8.66 -2.29 -2.88
C VAL A 28 -9.62 -3.48 -2.78
N ASP A 29 -9.16 -4.65 -3.17
CA ASP A 29 -9.87 -5.93 -2.95
C ASP A 29 -9.61 -6.42 -1.52
N ARG A 30 -10.61 -6.23 -0.66
CA ARG A 30 -10.56 -6.61 0.76
C ARG A 30 -10.35 -8.12 1.00
N ASN A 31 -10.64 -8.97 0.02
CA ASN A 31 -10.51 -10.42 0.18
C ASN A 31 -9.08 -10.91 -0.07
N HIS A 32 -8.27 -10.10 -0.75
CA HIS A 32 -6.88 -10.40 -1.10
C HIS A 32 -5.92 -9.31 -0.62
N THR A 33 -6.29 -8.61 0.48
CA THR A 33 -5.47 -7.52 1.03
C THR A 33 -5.33 -7.67 2.54
N TYR A 34 -4.08 -7.74 3.01
CA TYR A 34 -3.77 -7.92 4.41
C TYR A 34 -2.60 -7.02 4.85
N ALA A 35 -2.73 -6.50 6.07
CA ALA A 35 -1.65 -5.81 6.77
C ALA A 35 -1.08 -6.74 7.83
N HIS A 36 0.15 -7.22 7.64
CA HIS A 36 0.84 -8.11 8.56
C HIS A 36 1.78 -7.35 9.47
N PHE A 37 2.05 -7.90 10.64
CA PHE A 37 3.05 -7.38 11.56
C PHE A 37 3.85 -8.48 12.22
N GLY A 38 5.08 -8.14 12.62
CA GLY A 38 5.93 -8.96 13.48
C GLY A 38 6.49 -8.12 14.62
N ILE A 39 6.50 -8.70 15.81
CA ILE A 39 6.99 -8.07 17.03
C ILE A 39 7.77 -9.07 17.88
N ASP A 40 8.84 -8.61 18.52
CA ASP A 40 9.59 -9.44 19.46
C ASP A 40 8.73 -9.84 20.65
N HIS A 41 8.81 -11.12 21.05
CA HIS A 41 8.12 -11.68 22.20
C HIS A 41 9.14 -12.20 23.21
N MET A 42 9.48 -11.37 24.18
CA MET A 42 10.35 -11.68 25.32
C MET A 42 11.78 -12.12 24.91
N GLY A 43 12.25 -11.73 23.73
CA GLY A 43 13.53 -12.14 23.17
C GLY A 43 13.60 -13.60 22.72
N PHE A 44 12.51 -14.36 22.81
CA PHE A 44 12.49 -15.77 22.41
C PHE A 44 12.11 -15.99 20.95
N SER A 45 11.19 -15.18 20.44
CA SER A 45 10.67 -15.36 19.09
C SER A 45 10.01 -14.08 18.57
N THR A 46 9.78 -14.03 17.26
CA THR A 46 8.90 -13.04 16.66
C THR A 46 7.47 -13.56 16.63
N LEU A 47 6.56 -12.84 17.28
CA LEU A 47 5.14 -13.09 17.16
C LEU A 47 4.63 -12.37 15.92
N TYR A 48 3.94 -13.12 15.07
CA TYR A 48 3.32 -12.62 13.85
C TYR A 48 1.81 -12.52 14.02
N GLY A 49 1.25 -11.51 13.36
CA GLY A 49 -0.19 -11.33 13.22
C GLY A 49 -0.53 -10.53 11.99
N ARG A 50 -1.82 -10.37 11.74
CA ARG A 50 -2.34 -9.57 10.64
C ARG A 50 -3.69 -8.97 10.96
N PHE A 51 -4.15 -8.09 10.09
CA PHE A 51 -5.52 -7.58 10.06
C PHE A 51 -6.22 -8.15 8.84
N ASP A 52 -7.41 -8.73 9.04
CA ASP A 52 -8.17 -9.45 8.01
C ASP A 52 -9.18 -8.54 7.26
N SER A 53 -9.25 -7.25 7.57
CA SER A 53 -10.18 -6.32 6.94
C SER A 53 -9.51 -5.00 6.61
N THR A 54 -9.18 -4.83 5.34
CA THR A 54 -8.57 -3.63 4.77
C THR A 54 -9.40 -3.13 3.60
N THR A 55 -9.59 -1.83 3.50
CA THR A 55 -10.29 -1.14 2.41
C THR A 55 -9.50 0.09 1.99
N GLY A 56 -9.81 0.65 0.83
CA GLY A 56 -9.17 1.89 0.40
C GLY A 56 -9.08 2.03 -1.10
N SER A 57 -8.30 3.02 -1.52
CA SER A 57 -8.05 3.33 -2.92
C SER A 57 -6.59 3.65 -3.18
N ILE A 58 -6.15 3.37 -4.40
CA ILE A 58 -4.82 3.67 -4.89
C ILE A 58 -4.96 4.38 -6.23
N VAL A 59 -4.24 5.48 -6.39
CA VAL A 59 -4.16 6.23 -7.64
C VAL A 59 -2.71 6.19 -8.12
N ILE A 60 -2.51 5.89 -9.41
CA ILE A 60 -1.19 5.88 -10.03
C ILE A 60 -1.20 6.77 -11.25
N ASP A 61 -0.33 7.75 -11.26
CA ASP A 61 -0.05 8.63 -12.40
C ASP A 61 1.40 8.41 -12.85
N ARG A 62 1.57 7.50 -13.80
CA ARG A 62 2.90 7.13 -14.29
C ARG A 62 3.56 8.23 -15.09
N GLU A 63 2.77 9.06 -15.78
CA GLU A 63 3.29 10.16 -16.59
C GLU A 63 3.95 11.24 -15.74
N ASN A 64 3.32 11.58 -14.61
CA ASN A 64 3.81 12.59 -13.68
C ASN A 64 4.64 12.00 -12.52
N ASN A 65 4.93 10.68 -12.55
CA ASN A 65 5.64 9.97 -11.48
C ASN A 65 5.05 10.24 -10.09
N ASN A 66 3.73 10.14 -9.98
CA ASN A 66 2.96 10.53 -8.80
C ASN A 66 1.85 9.51 -8.54
N GLY A 67 1.14 9.69 -7.41
CA GLY A 67 0.00 8.86 -7.04
C GLY A 67 -0.50 9.18 -5.65
N HIS A 68 -1.53 8.45 -5.25
CA HIS A 68 -2.13 8.59 -3.93
C HIS A 68 -2.55 7.24 -3.38
N VAL A 69 -2.38 7.06 -2.07
CA VAL A 69 -2.79 5.88 -1.31
C VAL A 69 -3.63 6.32 -0.13
N ASP A 70 -4.85 5.80 -0.03
CA ASP A 70 -5.74 5.99 1.11
C ASP A 70 -6.23 4.61 1.56
N ILE A 71 -5.77 4.18 2.75
CA ILE A 71 -6.05 2.85 3.30
C ILE A 71 -6.68 2.97 4.67
N LYS A 72 -7.70 2.14 4.90
CA LYS A 72 -8.38 1.98 6.16
C LYS A 72 -8.40 0.51 6.57
N ILE A 73 -7.94 0.22 7.78
CA ILE A 73 -7.87 -1.11 8.35
C ILE A 73 -8.79 -1.15 9.58
N ALA A 74 -9.72 -2.10 9.63
CA ALA A 74 -10.55 -2.30 10.81
C ALA A 74 -9.69 -2.91 11.94
N ALA A 75 -9.45 -2.16 13.03
CA ALA A 75 -8.60 -2.60 14.14
C ALA A 75 -9.12 -3.88 14.80
N VAL A 76 -10.46 -4.07 14.82
CA VAL A 76 -11.12 -5.28 15.36
C VAL A 76 -10.77 -6.55 14.59
N SER A 77 -10.29 -6.43 13.35
CA SER A 77 -9.95 -7.56 12.48
C SER A 77 -8.61 -8.21 12.77
N ILE A 78 -7.93 -7.80 13.84
CA ILE A 78 -6.65 -8.39 14.25
C ILE A 78 -6.78 -9.88 14.50
N SER A 79 -5.84 -10.64 13.93
CA SER A 79 -5.75 -12.10 14.01
C SER A 79 -4.29 -12.53 14.17
N THR A 80 -4.03 -13.31 15.21
CA THR A 80 -2.71 -13.90 15.48
C THR A 80 -2.77 -15.42 15.57
N GLY A 81 -3.92 -16.02 15.17
CA GLY A 81 -4.15 -17.46 15.28
C GLY A 81 -4.47 -17.95 16.71
N HIS A 82 -4.76 -17.04 17.65
CA HIS A 82 -5.08 -17.41 19.03
C HIS A 82 -6.14 -16.48 19.63
N THR A 83 -7.37 -16.94 19.70
CA THR A 83 -8.57 -16.15 20.06
C THR A 83 -8.43 -15.36 21.36
N LYS A 84 -7.86 -15.97 22.45
CA LYS A 84 -7.71 -15.27 23.73
C LYS A 84 -6.73 -14.10 23.60
N ARG A 85 -5.64 -14.27 22.87
CA ARG A 85 -4.68 -13.20 22.58
C ARG A 85 -5.30 -12.11 21.73
N ASP A 86 -6.03 -12.47 20.67
CA ASP A 86 -6.70 -11.52 19.79
C ASP A 86 -7.71 -10.66 20.54
N ASN A 87 -8.46 -11.26 21.48
CA ASN A 87 -9.38 -10.50 22.35
C ASN A 87 -8.63 -9.53 23.28
N HIS A 88 -7.47 -9.91 23.81
CA HIS A 88 -6.64 -9.02 24.61
C HIS A 88 -6.04 -7.91 23.76
N LEU A 89 -5.59 -8.21 22.52
CA LEU A 89 -5.08 -7.19 21.62
C LEU A 89 -6.14 -6.15 21.22
N ARG A 90 -7.43 -6.50 21.23
CA ARG A 90 -8.54 -5.57 21.00
C ARG A 90 -8.88 -4.68 22.18
N SER A 91 -8.42 -5.04 23.41
CA SER A 91 -8.73 -4.33 24.64
C SER A 91 -8.01 -2.98 24.75
N PRO A 92 -8.36 -2.14 25.78
CA PRO A 92 -7.67 -0.88 26.07
C PRO A 92 -6.17 -1.01 26.36
N ASP A 93 -5.70 -2.19 26.75
CA ASP A 93 -4.27 -2.44 26.96
C ASP A 93 -3.44 -2.30 25.65
N PHE A 94 -4.08 -2.53 24.48
CA PHE A 94 -3.39 -2.52 23.21
C PHE A 94 -4.07 -1.62 22.18
N LEU A 95 -5.02 -2.15 21.38
CA LEU A 95 -5.61 -1.41 20.24
C LEU A 95 -6.82 -0.57 20.64
N ASN A 96 -7.44 -0.85 21.79
CA ASN A 96 -8.63 -0.14 22.28
C ASN A 96 -9.67 0.09 21.16
N VAL A 97 -10.07 -1.00 20.49
CA VAL A 97 -10.85 -0.95 19.24
C VAL A 97 -12.23 -0.32 19.42
N MET A 98 -12.72 -0.19 20.65
CA MET A 98 -13.99 0.49 20.94
C MET A 98 -13.86 2.01 20.82
N GLU A 99 -12.69 2.57 21.12
CA GLU A 99 -12.39 3.99 20.99
C GLU A 99 -11.72 4.31 19.64
N TYR A 100 -10.85 3.41 19.19
CA TYR A 100 -10.09 3.54 17.94
C TYR A 100 -10.41 2.38 16.98
N PRO A 101 -11.59 2.38 16.34
CA PRO A 101 -12.03 1.26 15.50
C PRO A 101 -11.20 1.08 14.22
N ASP A 102 -10.55 2.16 13.79
CA ASP A 102 -9.83 2.20 12.51
C ASP A 102 -8.35 2.56 12.70
N ILE A 103 -7.51 1.92 11.91
CA ILE A 103 -6.14 2.32 11.60
C ILE A 103 -6.16 2.87 10.19
N SER A 104 -5.58 4.04 9.94
CA SER A 104 -5.58 4.64 8.61
C SER A 104 -4.19 5.06 8.16
N TYR A 105 -3.97 4.98 6.84
CA TYR A 105 -2.78 5.50 6.20
C TYR A 105 -3.16 6.35 5.00
N GLN A 106 -2.67 7.58 4.96
CA GLN A 106 -2.85 8.51 3.84
C GLN A 106 -1.50 8.98 3.32
N SER A 107 -1.25 8.76 2.03
CA SER A 107 -0.02 9.24 1.42
C SER A 107 -0.02 10.76 1.27
N ARG A 108 1.15 11.35 1.51
CA ARG A 108 1.47 12.75 1.16
C ARG A 108 2.22 12.84 -0.15
N ASN A 109 3.02 11.81 -0.43
CA ASN A 109 3.81 11.70 -1.65
C ASN A 109 3.95 10.24 -2.05
N LEU A 110 3.89 9.97 -3.36
CA LEU A 110 4.19 8.69 -3.96
C LEU A 110 5.15 8.92 -5.12
N THR A 111 6.29 8.27 -5.09
CA THR A 111 7.29 8.33 -6.15
C THR A 111 7.52 6.93 -6.69
N LEU A 112 7.25 6.71 -7.98
CA LEU A 112 7.53 5.45 -8.66
C LEU A 112 9.04 5.31 -8.90
N ILE A 113 9.56 4.11 -8.71
CA ILE A 113 10.97 3.76 -8.90
C ILE A 113 11.02 2.65 -9.97
N GLY A 114 11.26 3.05 -11.20
CA GLY A 114 11.11 2.16 -12.34
C GLY A 114 9.65 1.76 -12.57
N GLU A 115 9.43 0.55 -13.06
CA GLU A 115 8.09 0.08 -13.45
C GLU A 115 7.36 -0.66 -12.33
N ASP A 116 8.11 -1.25 -11.39
CA ASP A 116 7.62 -2.26 -10.44
C ASP A 116 7.82 -1.92 -8.96
N LYS A 117 8.31 -0.71 -8.64
CA LYS A 117 8.57 -0.26 -7.27
C LYS A 117 8.08 1.17 -7.03
N ALA A 118 7.89 1.51 -5.76
CA ALA A 118 7.58 2.87 -5.35
C ALA A 118 8.06 3.15 -3.92
N LYS A 119 8.23 4.42 -3.61
CA LYS A 119 8.33 4.94 -2.25
C LYS A 119 7.08 5.75 -1.96
N VAL A 120 6.40 5.42 -0.86
CA VAL A 120 5.19 6.13 -0.43
C VAL A 120 5.44 6.75 0.93
N GLU A 121 5.44 8.07 0.99
CA GLU A 121 5.57 8.84 2.23
C GLU A 121 4.18 9.30 2.65
N GLY A 122 3.79 9.03 3.87
CA GLY A 122 2.43 9.32 4.32
C GLY A 122 2.30 9.38 5.83
N ASP A 123 1.07 9.49 6.26
CA ASP A 123 0.64 9.61 7.65
C ASP A 123 -0.11 8.34 8.08
N LEU A 124 0.46 7.63 9.04
CA LEU A 124 -0.19 6.52 9.72
C LEU A 124 -0.88 7.03 10.98
N THR A 125 -2.17 6.75 11.12
CA THR A 125 -2.92 6.99 12.35
C THR A 125 -3.22 5.66 13.03
N LEU A 126 -2.75 5.50 14.26
CA LEU A 126 -2.95 4.34 15.13
C LEU A 126 -3.21 4.85 16.54
N LEU A 127 -4.24 4.31 17.23
CA LEU A 127 -4.64 4.75 18.58
C LEU A 127 -4.90 6.27 18.65
N GLY A 128 -5.45 6.86 17.59
CA GLY A 128 -5.70 8.31 17.51
C GLY A 128 -4.44 9.17 17.34
N VAL A 129 -3.25 8.57 17.29
CA VAL A 129 -1.98 9.28 17.11
C VAL A 129 -1.53 9.14 15.66
N THR A 130 -1.21 10.28 15.02
CA THR A 130 -0.74 10.31 13.64
C THR A 130 0.77 10.56 13.58
N LYS A 131 1.48 9.75 12.81
CA LYS A 131 2.93 9.86 12.57
C LYS A 131 3.27 9.64 11.11
N ALA A 132 4.33 10.32 10.67
CA ALA A 132 4.91 10.07 9.36
C ALA A 132 5.51 8.67 9.28
N VAL A 133 5.10 7.89 8.29
CA VAL A 133 5.61 6.54 8.00
C VAL A 133 5.84 6.42 6.50
N THR A 134 7.00 5.89 6.13
CA THR A 134 7.34 5.59 4.74
C THR A 134 7.09 4.11 4.47
N LEU A 135 6.41 3.81 3.37
CA LEU A 135 6.27 2.46 2.83
C LEU A 135 7.26 2.27 1.68
N ASP A 136 8.06 1.21 1.78
CA ASP A 136 8.92 0.76 0.69
C ASP A 136 8.15 -0.29 -0.13
N VAL A 137 7.57 0.13 -1.25
CA VAL A 137 6.88 -0.75 -2.19
C VAL A 137 7.92 -1.40 -3.09
N HIS A 138 8.21 -2.67 -2.83
CA HIS A 138 9.27 -3.41 -3.51
C HIS A 138 8.76 -4.25 -4.68
N ARG A 139 7.43 -4.31 -4.86
CA ARG A 139 6.80 -5.02 -5.98
C ARG A 139 5.48 -4.38 -6.37
N ILE A 140 5.33 -4.12 -7.67
CA ILE A 140 4.07 -3.74 -8.33
C ILE A 140 3.90 -4.68 -9.52
N ARG A 141 2.77 -5.37 -9.60
CA ARG A 141 2.43 -6.24 -10.71
C ARG A 141 0.99 -6.00 -11.15
N CYS A 142 0.80 -5.63 -12.41
CA CYS A 142 -0.52 -5.36 -12.96
C CYS A 142 -0.80 -6.29 -14.16
N GLY A 143 -2.07 -6.64 -14.35
CA GLY A 143 -2.51 -7.45 -15.47
C GLY A 143 -3.99 -7.79 -15.42
N ALA A 144 -4.47 -8.50 -16.44
CA ALA A 144 -5.82 -9.01 -16.46
C ALA A 144 -5.94 -10.20 -15.49
N ASN A 145 -6.84 -10.09 -14.50
CA ASN A 145 -7.13 -11.18 -13.59
C ASN A 145 -7.70 -12.38 -14.38
N PRO A 146 -7.11 -13.59 -14.24
CA PRO A 146 -7.51 -14.75 -15.06
C PRO A 146 -8.94 -15.20 -14.80
N MET A 147 -9.50 -14.93 -13.62
CA MET A 147 -10.83 -15.36 -13.21
C MET A 147 -11.94 -14.43 -13.73
N ASN A 148 -11.79 -13.13 -13.52
CA ASN A 148 -12.84 -12.14 -13.80
C ASN A 148 -12.51 -11.18 -14.95
N LYS A 149 -11.29 -11.27 -15.51
CA LYS A 149 -10.76 -10.43 -16.63
C LYS A 149 -10.61 -8.94 -16.29
N LYS A 150 -10.86 -8.51 -15.06
CA LYS A 150 -10.62 -7.14 -14.64
C LYS A 150 -9.13 -6.86 -14.56
N HIS A 151 -8.73 -5.62 -14.87
CA HIS A 151 -7.36 -5.19 -14.67
C HIS A 151 -7.08 -5.05 -13.17
N THR A 152 -6.15 -5.82 -12.66
CA THR A 152 -5.81 -5.91 -11.25
C THR A 152 -4.33 -5.64 -11.07
N CYS A 153 -4.00 -4.87 -10.04
CA CYS A 153 -2.62 -4.66 -9.60
C CYS A 153 -2.42 -5.28 -8.22
N GLY A 154 -1.30 -5.99 -8.05
CA GLY A 154 -0.80 -6.43 -6.75
C GLY A 154 0.36 -5.54 -6.33
N PHE A 155 0.40 -5.21 -5.02
CA PHE A 155 1.43 -4.38 -4.40
C PHE A 155 1.96 -5.09 -3.15
N GLU A 156 3.29 -5.17 -3.04
CA GLU A 156 3.94 -5.66 -1.82
C GLU A 156 4.82 -4.55 -1.24
N ALA A 157 4.61 -4.25 0.03
CA ALA A 157 5.33 -3.18 0.70
C ALA A 157 5.78 -3.57 2.11
N THR A 158 6.80 -2.87 2.61
CA THR A 158 7.28 -3.00 3.98
C THR A 158 7.40 -1.64 4.66
N ALA A 159 7.31 -1.64 5.99
CA ALA A 159 7.61 -0.51 6.83
C ALA A 159 8.08 -0.97 8.21
N SER A 160 8.61 -0.05 9.00
CA SER A 160 8.93 -0.28 10.41
C SER A 160 8.42 0.89 11.24
N ILE A 161 7.85 0.57 12.39
CA ILE A 161 7.37 1.56 13.36
C ILE A 161 7.80 1.18 14.79
N LYS A 162 7.75 2.16 15.70
CA LYS A 162 7.75 1.91 17.14
C LYS A 162 6.33 2.06 17.65
N ARG A 163 5.75 1.00 18.23
CA ARG A 163 4.38 1.08 18.76
C ARG A 163 4.22 2.11 19.86
N SER A 164 5.31 2.39 20.61
CA SER A 164 5.31 3.42 21.64
C SER A 164 5.11 4.83 21.10
N ASP A 165 5.51 5.11 19.86
CA ASP A 165 5.30 6.41 19.20
C ASP A 165 3.80 6.72 18.99
N PHE A 166 2.97 5.66 19.03
CA PHE A 166 1.51 5.73 18.93
C PHE A 166 0.80 5.51 20.28
N GLY A 167 1.53 5.54 21.39
CA GLY A 167 0.96 5.40 22.72
C GLY A 167 0.79 3.95 23.23
N SER A 168 1.09 2.93 22.41
CA SER A 168 1.00 1.52 22.83
C SER A 168 2.17 1.13 23.73
N GLN A 169 1.96 1.09 25.05
CA GLN A 169 3.02 0.88 26.05
C GLN A 169 2.93 -0.47 26.78
N TYR A 170 1.77 -1.13 26.74
CA TYR A 170 1.53 -2.35 27.51
C TYR A 170 2.56 -3.45 27.23
N GLY A 171 3.02 -4.12 28.27
CA GLY A 171 3.95 -5.24 28.21
C GLY A 171 5.41 -4.89 27.90
N ARG A 172 5.77 -3.61 27.71
CA ARG A 172 7.17 -3.20 27.51
C ARG A 172 7.96 -3.31 28.82
N PRO A 173 9.26 -3.70 28.76
CA PRO A 173 10.03 -4.03 27.55
C PRO A 173 9.88 -5.48 27.07
N ASN A 174 9.17 -6.34 27.81
CA ASN A 174 9.09 -7.78 27.52
C ASN A 174 8.43 -8.07 26.15
N ILE A 175 7.44 -7.28 25.76
CA ILE A 175 6.93 -7.24 24.39
C ILE A 175 7.64 -6.11 23.69
N GLY A 176 8.28 -6.39 22.55
CA GLY A 176 9.09 -5.45 21.82
C GLY A 176 8.38 -4.14 21.46
N ASP A 177 9.16 -3.14 21.15
CA ASP A 177 8.68 -1.83 20.71
C ASP A 177 8.67 -1.69 19.19
N ASN A 178 9.75 -2.15 18.57
CA ASN A 178 9.87 -2.14 17.11
C ASN A 178 8.96 -3.18 16.50
N MET A 179 8.16 -2.75 15.54
CA MET A 179 7.31 -3.61 14.72
C MET A 179 7.75 -3.53 13.27
N THR A 180 7.91 -4.68 12.65
CA THR A 180 8.03 -4.77 11.19
C THR A 180 6.65 -5.00 10.61
N LEU A 181 6.33 -4.27 9.55
CA LEU A 181 5.04 -4.34 8.85
C LEU A 181 5.27 -4.86 7.44
N TRP A 182 4.37 -5.73 6.97
CA TRP A 182 4.32 -6.20 5.58
C TRP A 182 2.91 -6.04 5.07
N PHE A 183 2.80 -5.57 3.86
CA PHE A 183 1.52 -5.34 3.20
C PHE A 183 1.49 -6.15 1.90
N GLU A 184 0.47 -6.96 1.76
CA GLU A 184 0.05 -7.56 0.51
C GLU A 184 -1.29 -6.94 0.13
N VAL A 185 -1.35 -6.31 -1.03
CA VAL A 185 -2.52 -5.56 -1.48
C VAL A 185 -2.83 -5.95 -2.91
N GLU A 186 -4.07 -6.39 -3.15
CA GLU A 186 -4.62 -6.44 -4.50
C GLU A 186 -5.65 -5.33 -4.67
N ALA A 187 -5.65 -4.69 -5.83
CA ALA A 187 -6.62 -3.65 -6.15
C ALA A 187 -7.06 -3.75 -7.61
N THR A 188 -8.33 -3.58 -7.83
CA THR A 188 -8.94 -3.64 -9.16
C THR A 188 -9.14 -2.24 -9.72
N ARG A 189 -8.78 -2.04 -10.98
CA ARG A 189 -9.00 -0.76 -11.68
C ARG A 189 -10.49 -0.50 -11.85
N ASP A 190 -10.90 0.73 -11.53
CA ASP A 190 -12.27 1.22 -11.59
C ASP A 190 -12.77 1.37 -13.03
#